data_41d2a613b149127bfd56e05f4d818ce9
#
_entry.id   41d2a613b149127bfd56e05f4d818ce9
#
_cell.length_a   1.000
_cell.length_b   1.000
_cell.length_c   1.000
_cell.angle_alpha   90.00
_cell.angle_beta   90.00
_cell.angle_gamma   90.00
#
_symmetry.space_group_name_H-M   'P 1'
#
loop_
_entity.id
_entity.type
_entity.pdbx_description
1 polymer ?
#
loop_
_entity_poly.entity_id
_entity_poly.type
_entity_poly.pdbx_seq_one_letter_code
_entity_poly.pdbx_strand_id
1 'polypeptide(L)'
;MKRMADFFSYALVFCILITFSLTSVVSFAAQDEINVVLNGTKLEFDVKPYIKNGRTMVPFRGIFEALGVEVSWDGVNRSVLATNDTTQIFIEIGKDYAFVNGYRIDLDAAPEIINGRTFVPLRFVSENAGADVSWDGHTRTVYINYIDEKH
;
A
#
# COMPACT_ATOMS: atom_id res chain seq x y z
N MET A 1 -11.59 -22.02 67.56
CA MET A 1 -12.31 -21.02 66.76
C MET A 1 -11.45 -19.89 66.18
N LYS A 2 -10.19 -19.75 66.56
CA LYS A 2 -9.31 -18.72 65.98
C LYS A 2 -8.67 -19.09 64.63
N ARG A 3 -8.80 -20.33 64.13
CA ARG A 3 -8.15 -20.77 62.88
C ARG A 3 -8.99 -20.60 61.63
N MET A 4 -10.30 -20.31 61.75
CA MET A 4 -11.16 -20.09 60.56
C MET A 4 -11.14 -18.65 60.05
N ALA A 5 -10.87 -17.66 60.90
CA ALA A 5 -10.79 -16.28 60.50
C ALA A 5 -9.56 -15.93 59.64
N ASP A 6 -8.47 -16.64 59.85
CA ASP A 6 -7.23 -16.41 59.12
C ASP A 6 -7.30 -16.98 57.69
N PHE A 7 -8.07 -18.06 57.50
CA PHE A 7 -8.23 -18.69 56.18
C PHE A 7 -9.02 -17.83 55.18
N PHE A 8 -10.00 -17.07 55.67
CA PHE A 8 -10.78 -16.12 54.81
C PHE A 8 -9.96 -14.88 54.45
N SER A 9 -9.04 -14.47 55.30
CA SER A 9 -8.19 -13.32 55.03
C SER A 9 -7.19 -13.58 53.89
N TYR A 10 -6.62 -14.77 53.85
CA TYR A 10 -5.70 -15.16 52.79
C TYR A 10 -6.40 -15.41 51.44
N ALA A 11 -7.63 -15.91 51.46
CA ALA A 11 -8.43 -16.12 50.25
C ALA A 11 -8.79 -14.78 49.58
N LEU A 12 -9.07 -13.75 50.39
CA LEU A 12 -9.42 -12.42 49.83
C LEU A 12 -8.20 -11.69 49.25
N VAL A 13 -7.01 -11.86 49.85
CA VAL A 13 -5.77 -11.30 49.31
C VAL A 13 -5.31 -12.03 48.05
N PHE A 14 -5.56 -13.34 47.91
CA PHE A 14 -5.25 -14.10 46.71
C PHE A 14 -6.13 -13.78 45.51
N CYS A 15 -7.40 -13.40 45.74
CA CYS A 15 -8.30 -12.96 44.68
C CYS A 15 -7.97 -11.57 44.13
N ILE A 16 -7.34 -10.68 44.93
CA ILE A 16 -6.98 -9.33 44.49
C ILE A 16 -5.73 -9.32 43.61
N LEU A 17 -4.84 -10.34 43.73
CA LEU A 17 -3.62 -10.43 42.93
C LEU A 17 -3.80 -11.02 41.52
N ILE A 18 -4.97 -11.59 41.20
CA ILE A 18 -5.23 -12.21 39.88
C ILE A 18 -5.85 -11.21 38.89
N THR A 19 -6.30 -10.05 39.34
CA THR A 19 -7.00 -9.07 38.46
C THR A 19 -6.10 -8.04 37.79
N PHE A 20 -4.76 -8.10 37.93
CA PHE A 20 -3.86 -7.09 37.37
C PHE A 20 -2.90 -7.63 36.32
N SER A 21 -3.34 -8.56 35.50
CA SER A 21 -2.60 -8.99 34.28
C SER A 21 -3.44 -8.89 33.03
N LEU A 22 -4.18 -7.77 32.85
CA LEU A 22 -4.52 -7.33 31.50
C LEU A 22 -3.32 -6.53 31.00
N THR A 23 -2.26 -7.21 30.60
CA THR A 23 -1.28 -6.64 29.69
C THR A 23 -2.01 -6.31 28.41
N SER A 24 -2.18 -5.03 28.17
CA SER A 24 -2.56 -4.50 26.86
C SER A 24 -1.59 -5.11 25.86
N VAL A 25 -2.06 -6.07 25.08
CA VAL A 25 -1.41 -6.48 23.86
C VAL A 25 -1.57 -5.29 22.93
N VAL A 26 -0.60 -4.37 22.99
CA VAL A 26 -0.47 -3.33 21.97
C VAL A 26 -0.20 -4.10 20.69
N SER A 27 -1.23 -4.19 19.85
CA SER A 27 -1.12 -4.77 18.53
C SER A 27 -0.13 -3.91 17.74
N PHE A 28 1.10 -4.37 17.61
CA PHE A 28 2.14 -3.78 16.76
C PHE A 28 1.86 -3.98 15.25
N ALA A 29 0.64 -4.44 14.89
CA ALA A 29 0.27 -4.74 13.50
C ALA A 29 0.03 -3.49 12.62
N ALA A 30 0.07 -2.28 13.19
CA ALA A 30 -0.25 -1.05 12.44
C ALA A 30 0.96 -0.38 11.75
N GLN A 31 2.19 -0.86 11.96
CA GLN A 31 3.41 -0.17 11.49
C GLN A 31 3.94 -0.63 10.13
N ASP A 32 3.41 -1.71 9.57
CA ASP A 32 3.89 -2.25 8.29
C ASP A 32 3.05 -1.84 7.08
N GLU A 33 1.91 -1.19 7.29
CA GLU A 33 1.02 -0.78 6.21
C GLU A 33 1.57 0.45 5.47
N ILE A 34 1.58 0.36 4.14
CA ILE A 34 1.93 1.48 3.27
C ILE A 34 0.64 2.22 2.92
N ASN A 35 0.60 3.50 3.22
CA ASN A 35 -0.48 4.39 2.86
C ASN A 35 -0.17 5.12 1.54
N VAL A 36 -1.18 5.34 0.73
CA VAL A 36 -1.09 6.15 -0.49
C VAL A 36 -2.13 7.25 -0.41
N VAL A 37 -1.69 8.48 -0.53
CA VAL A 37 -2.54 9.68 -0.45
C VAL A 37 -2.42 10.45 -1.76
N LEU A 38 -3.54 10.63 -2.44
CA LEU A 38 -3.64 11.42 -3.68
C LEU A 38 -4.39 12.71 -3.38
N ASN A 39 -3.73 13.85 -3.60
CA ASN A 39 -4.30 15.19 -3.37
C ASN A 39 -5.00 15.31 -2.00
N GLY A 40 -4.39 14.76 -0.94
CA GLY A 40 -4.92 14.77 0.41
C GLY A 40 -5.95 13.68 0.74
N THR A 41 -6.35 12.85 -0.22
CA THR A 41 -7.31 11.75 -0.01
C THR A 41 -6.58 10.42 0.02
N LYS A 42 -6.76 9.64 1.10
CA LYS A 42 -6.22 8.29 1.20
C LYS A 42 -6.89 7.37 0.20
N LEU A 43 -6.07 6.65 -0.58
CA LEU A 43 -6.55 5.61 -1.49
C LEU A 43 -6.65 4.27 -0.76
N GLU A 44 -7.74 3.56 -0.98
CA GLU A 44 -7.96 2.22 -0.46
C GLU A 44 -7.78 1.19 -1.56
N PHE A 45 -7.07 0.10 -1.25
CA PHE A 45 -6.80 -1.00 -2.17
C PHE A 45 -7.32 -2.31 -1.59
N ASP A 46 -7.91 -3.15 -2.42
CA ASP A 46 -8.37 -4.49 -2.03
C ASP A 46 -7.19 -5.45 -1.75
N VAL A 47 -6.07 -5.25 -2.41
CA VAL A 47 -4.78 -5.90 -2.09
C VAL A 47 -3.77 -4.81 -1.78
N LYS A 48 -3.17 -4.89 -0.58
CA LYS A 48 -2.35 -3.79 -0.04
C LYS A 48 -1.05 -3.56 -0.81
N PRO A 49 -0.61 -2.29 -0.94
CA PRO A 49 0.72 -1.97 -1.44
C PRO A 49 1.84 -2.64 -0.62
N TYR A 50 2.95 -2.91 -1.26
CA TYR A 50 4.14 -3.49 -0.61
C TYR A 50 5.42 -2.90 -1.22
N ILE A 51 6.57 -3.15 -0.59
CA ILE A 51 7.88 -2.70 -1.08
C ILE A 51 8.62 -3.87 -1.71
N LYS A 52 9.11 -3.67 -2.93
CA LYS A 52 9.98 -4.58 -3.68
C LYS A 52 11.16 -3.80 -4.24
N ASN A 53 12.39 -4.28 -3.98
CA ASN A 53 13.62 -3.62 -4.42
C ASN A 53 13.66 -2.11 -4.07
N GLY A 54 13.18 -1.73 -2.88
CA GLY A 54 13.10 -0.34 -2.46
C GLY A 54 12.03 0.50 -3.16
N ARG A 55 11.15 -0.11 -3.95
CA ARG A 55 10.05 0.56 -4.67
C ARG A 55 8.70 0.15 -4.09
N THR A 56 7.82 1.13 -3.93
CA THR A 56 6.42 0.89 -3.55
C THR A 56 5.66 0.33 -4.74
N MET A 57 5.13 -0.87 -4.58
CA MET A 57 4.32 -1.56 -5.57
C MET A 57 2.85 -1.39 -5.22
N VAL A 58 2.04 -1.02 -6.20
CA VAL A 58 0.60 -0.76 -6.03
C VAL A 58 -0.22 -1.45 -7.11
N PRO A 59 -1.49 -1.82 -6.84
CA PRO A 59 -2.38 -2.30 -7.88
C PRO A 59 -2.58 -1.22 -8.95
N PHE A 60 -2.21 -1.51 -10.20
CA PHE A 60 -2.15 -0.51 -11.27
C PHE A 60 -3.48 0.18 -11.51
N ARG A 61 -4.58 -0.60 -11.50
CA ARG A 61 -5.92 -0.07 -11.78
C ARG A 61 -6.32 1.01 -10.77
N GLY A 62 -6.09 0.77 -9.49
CA GLY A 62 -6.44 1.74 -8.44
C GLY A 62 -5.71 3.08 -8.59
N ILE A 63 -4.45 3.05 -8.99
CA ILE A 63 -3.66 4.28 -9.22
C ILE A 63 -4.07 4.97 -10.51
N PHE A 64 -4.13 4.25 -11.63
CA PHE A 64 -4.45 4.87 -12.91
C PHE A 64 -5.86 5.46 -12.95
N GLU A 65 -6.86 4.75 -12.41
CA GLU A 65 -8.23 5.27 -12.32
C GLU A 65 -8.28 6.52 -11.42
N ALA A 66 -7.56 6.53 -10.29
CA ALA A 66 -7.47 7.69 -9.41
C ALA A 66 -6.80 8.91 -10.10
N LEU A 67 -5.88 8.68 -11.03
CA LEU A 67 -5.24 9.71 -11.85
C LEU A 67 -6.03 10.07 -13.14
N GLY A 68 -7.21 9.51 -13.33
CA GLY A 68 -8.04 9.78 -14.52
C GLY A 68 -7.47 9.19 -15.82
N VAL A 69 -6.61 8.17 -15.70
CA VAL A 69 -5.97 7.49 -16.84
C VAL A 69 -6.78 6.27 -17.23
N GLU A 70 -7.09 6.12 -18.50
CA GLU A 70 -7.75 4.92 -19.02
C GLU A 70 -6.80 3.73 -19.03
N VAL A 71 -7.30 2.56 -18.61
CA VAL A 71 -6.49 1.35 -18.47
C VAL A 71 -7.14 0.17 -19.17
N SER A 72 -6.35 -0.54 -19.97
CA SER A 72 -6.71 -1.82 -20.55
C SER A 72 -5.73 -2.91 -20.15
N TRP A 73 -6.23 -4.12 -19.93
CA TRP A 73 -5.47 -5.31 -19.62
C TRP A 73 -5.57 -6.31 -20.77
N ASP A 74 -4.42 -6.76 -21.28
CA ASP A 74 -4.33 -7.87 -22.22
C ASP A 74 -3.87 -9.15 -21.49
N GLY A 75 -4.80 -10.08 -21.28
CA GLY A 75 -4.53 -11.34 -20.59
C GLY A 75 -3.70 -12.32 -21.40
N VAL A 76 -3.67 -12.22 -22.72
CA VAL A 76 -2.88 -13.10 -23.59
C VAL A 76 -1.40 -12.73 -23.52
N ASN A 77 -1.10 -11.44 -23.68
CA ASN A 77 0.25 -10.91 -23.63
C ASN A 77 0.70 -10.55 -22.21
N ARG A 78 -0.22 -10.64 -21.23
CA ARG A 78 0.00 -10.25 -19.83
C ARG A 78 0.58 -8.85 -19.74
N SER A 79 -0.10 -7.91 -20.35
CA SER A 79 0.33 -6.52 -20.46
C SER A 79 -0.77 -5.53 -20.07
N VAL A 80 -0.34 -4.36 -19.64
CA VAL A 80 -1.19 -3.21 -19.30
C VAL A 80 -0.88 -2.09 -20.29
N LEU A 81 -1.92 -1.51 -20.84
CA LEU A 81 -1.85 -0.26 -21.57
C LEU A 81 -2.64 0.80 -20.80
N ALA A 82 -1.97 1.87 -20.42
CA ALA A 82 -2.57 3.03 -19.79
C ALA A 82 -2.41 4.25 -20.67
N THR A 83 -3.50 5.00 -20.90
CA THR A 83 -3.50 6.14 -21.81
C THR A 83 -4.26 7.32 -21.21
N ASN A 84 -3.73 8.52 -21.42
CA ASN A 84 -4.43 9.77 -21.30
C ASN A 84 -4.15 10.62 -22.56
N ASP A 85 -4.55 11.89 -22.58
CA ASP A 85 -4.44 12.75 -23.77
C ASP A 85 -3.00 12.94 -24.28
N THR A 86 -2.01 12.83 -23.42
CA THR A 86 -0.60 13.16 -23.73
C THR A 86 0.35 11.99 -23.56
N THR A 87 -0.08 10.95 -22.83
CA THR A 87 0.84 9.89 -22.39
C THR A 87 0.23 8.52 -22.64
N GLN A 88 1.03 7.63 -23.19
CA GLN A 88 0.76 6.20 -23.32
C GLN A 88 1.84 5.41 -22.57
N ILE A 89 1.44 4.57 -21.63
CA ILE A 89 2.32 3.72 -20.84
C ILE A 89 1.99 2.26 -21.16
N PHE A 90 2.96 1.52 -21.65
CA PHE A 90 2.85 0.09 -21.89
C PHE A 90 3.77 -0.68 -20.94
N ILE A 91 3.20 -1.63 -20.21
CA ILE A 91 3.87 -2.42 -19.18
C ILE A 91 3.57 -3.90 -19.43
N GLU A 92 4.60 -4.73 -19.42
CA GLU A 92 4.47 -6.19 -19.54
C GLU A 92 4.90 -6.87 -18.24
N ILE A 93 4.11 -7.84 -17.77
CA ILE A 93 4.39 -8.58 -16.54
C ILE A 93 5.72 -9.31 -16.62
N GLY A 94 6.54 -9.14 -15.58
CA GLY A 94 7.84 -9.81 -15.45
C GLY A 94 8.98 -9.15 -16.21
N LYS A 95 8.73 -8.05 -16.95
CA LYS A 95 9.79 -7.27 -17.61
C LYS A 95 10.27 -6.15 -16.70
N ASP A 96 11.58 -5.94 -16.66
CA ASP A 96 12.24 -4.86 -15.94
C ASP A 96 12.31 -3.56 -16.75
N TYR A 97 11.44 -3.40 -17.73
CA TYR A 97 11.29 -2.21 -18.55
C TYR A 97 9.83 -1.98 -18.95
N ALA A 98 9.53 -0.76 -19.30
CA ALA A 98 8.25 -0.32 -19.84
C ALA A 98 8.49 0.58 -21.06
N PHE A 99 7.41 0.92 -21.76
CA PHE A 99 7.45 1.94 -22.80
C PHE A 99 6.54 3.11 -22.41
N VAL A 100 7.08 4.33 -22.54
CA VAL A 100 6.33 5.56 -22.37
C VAL A 100 6.41 6.35 -23.67
N ASN A 101 5.27 6.56 -24.31
CA ASN A 101 5.19 7.18 -25.63
C ASN A 101 6.13 6.56 -26.67
N GLY A 102 6.30 5.23 -26.59
CA GLY A 102 7.18 4.45 -27.47
C GLY A 102 8.66 4.42 -27.04
N TYR A 103 9.07 5.18 -26.02
CA TYR A 103 10.43 5.16 -25.50
C TYR A 103 10.57 4.14 -24.37
N ARG A 104 11.60 3.30 -24.46
CA ARG A 104 11.92 2.33 -23.40
C ARG A 104 12.44 3.04 -22.14
N ILE A 105 11.90 2.65 -21.00
CA ILE A 105 12.34 3.08 -19.66
C ILE A 105 12.59 1.83 -18.84
N ASP A 106 13.76 1.72 -18.24
CA ASP A 106 14.09 0.62 -17.33
C ASP A 106 13.41 0.82 -15.98
N LEU A 107 12.94 -0.29 -15.38
CA LEU A 107 12.24 -0.33 -14.11
C LEU A 107 13.14 -0.97 -13.04
N ASP A 108 13.18 -0.37 -11.85
CA ASP A 108 13.91 -0.95 -10.70
C ASP A 108 13.19 -2.17 -10.10
N ALA A 109 11.91 -2.33 -10.37
CA ALA A 109 11.10 -3.48 -9.99
C ALA A 109 10.14 -3.85 -11.12
N ALA A 110 10.19 -5.10 -11.57
CA ALA A 110 9.31 -5.60 -12.61
C ALA A 110 7.86 -5.68 -12.10
N PRO A 111 6.87 -5.36 -12.95
CA PRO A 111 5.46 -5.60 -12.64
C PRO A 111 5.19 -7.08 -12.39
N GLU A 112 4.32 -7.38 -11.43
CA GLU A 112 3.97 -8.75 -11.06
C GLU A 112 2.50 -8.89 -10.68
N ILE A 113 2.00 -10.13 -10.72
CA ILE A 113 0.62 -10.45 -10.33
C ILE A 113 0.65 -11.09 -8.95
N ILE A 114 -0.10 -10.50 -7.98
CA ILE A 114 -0.31 -11.03 -6.64
C ILE A 114 -1.81 -11.00 -6.33
N ASN A 115 -2.35 -12.13 -5.86
CA ASN A 115 -3.77 -12.28 -5.52
C ASN A 115 -4.70 -11.77 -6.63
N GLY A 116 -4.36 -12.07 -7.88
CA GLY A 116 -5.15 -11.68 -9.05
C GLY A 116 -5.09 -10.19 -9.40
N ARG A 117 -4.20 -9.41 -8.78
CA ARG A 117 -3.97 -7.98 -9.07
C ARG A 117 -2.59 -7.78 -9.67
N THR A 118 -2.51 -6.95 -10.70
CA THR A 118 -1.24 -6.54 -11.30
C THR A 118 -0.67 -5.37 -10.52
N PHE A 119 0.53 -5.55 -9.99
CA PHE A 119 1.27 -4.54 -9.25
C PHE A 119 2.33 -3.89 -10.13
N VAL A 120 2.47 -2.58 -10.00
CA VAL A 120 3.42 -1.74 -10.74
C VAL A 120 4.15 -0.80 -9.79
N PRO A 121 5.37 -0.33 -10.13
CA PRO A 121 6.06 0.69 -9.34
C PRO A 121 5.26 2.00 -9.33
N LEU A 122 4.82 2.43 -8.15
CA LEU A 122 3.94 3.59 -7.99
C LEU A 122 4.55 4.86 -8.57
N ARG A 123 5.80 5.15 -8.22
CA ARG A 123 6.49 6.37 -8.67
C ARG A 123 6.58 6.43 -10.19
N PHE A 124 6.96 5.31 -10.83
CA PHE A 124 7.06 5.25 -12.28
C PHE A 124 5.73 5.63 -12.96
N VAL A 125 4.64 5.01 -12.55
CA VAL A 125 3.34 5.26 -13.20
C VAL A 125 2.80 6.65 -12.88
N SER A 126 2.95 7.13 -11.65
CA SER A 126 2.43 8.44 -11.24
C SER A 126 3.20 9.58 -11.91
N GLU A 127 4.51 9.55 -11.91
CA GLU A 127 5.35 10.59 -12.54
C GLU A 127 5.14 10.63 -14.06
N ASN A 128 5.04 9.48 -14.73
CA ASN A 128 4.76 9.43 -16.16
C ASN A 128 3.30 9.82 -16.52
N ALA A 129 2.40 9.77 -15.56
CA ALA A 129 1.05 10.33 -15.70
C ALA A 129 0.98 11.83 -15.38
N GLY A 130 2.08 12.47 -15.00
CA GLY A 130 2.18 13.89 -14.72
C GLY A 130 2.01 14.28 -13.24
N ALA A 131 2.14 13.34 -12.32
CA ALA A 131 2.03 13.59 -10.88
C ALA A 131 3.40 13.72 -10.20
N ASP A 132 3.48 14.54 -9.17
CA ASP A 132 4.61 14.57 -8.24
C ASP A 132 4.42 13.54 -7.14
N VAL A 133 5.51 12.84 -6.78
CA VAL A 133 5.49 11.77 -5.79
C VAL A 133 6.54 12.00 -4.71
N SER A 134 6.12 11.97 -3.45
CA SER A 134 7.00 12.02 -2.29
C SER A 134 6.72 10.88 -1.32
N TRP A 135 7.72 10.53 -0.50
CA TRP A 135 7.65 9.46 0.49
C TRP A 135 7.99 9.98 1.88
N ASP A 136 7.11 9.70 2.84
CA ASP A 136 7.38 9.88 4.27
C ASP A 136 7.65 8.52 4.92
N GLY A 137 8.90 8.27 5.28
CA GLY A 137 9.31 7.01 5.90
C GLY A 137 8.83 6.84 7.34
N HIS A 138 8.52 7.92 8.06
CA HIS A 138 8.02 7.84 9.43
C HIS A 138 6.59 7.32 9.49
N THR A 139 5.75 7.79 8.58
CA THR A 139 4.35 7.39 8.47
C THR A 139 4.11 6.28 7.45
N ARG A 140 5.17 5.86 6.72
CA ARG A 140 5.10 4.93 5.60
C ARG A 140 4.02 5.33 4.59
N THR A 141 4.02 6.61 4.23
CA THR A 141 3.01 7.20 3.36
C THR A 141 3.64 7.73 2.07
N VAL A 142 3.05 7.35 0.96
CA VAL A 142 3.32 7.97 -0.35
C VAL A 142 2.30 9.08 -0.57
N TYR A 143 2.78 10.26 -0.86
CA TYR A 143 1.96 11.40 -1.26
C TYR A 143 2.09 11.62 -2.77
N ILE A 144 0.96 11.69 -3.44
CA ILE A 144 0.84 11.97 -4.86
C ILE A 144 0.10 13.29 -5.01
N ASN A 145 0.75 14.25 -5.66
CA ASN A 145 0.14 15.52 -6.04
C ASN A 145 -0.05 15.54 -7.55
N TYR A 146 -1.30 15.54 -7.96
CA TYR A 146 -1.68 15.54 -9.37
C TYR A 146 -2.61 16.72 -9.65
N ILE A 147 -2.24 17.53 -10.63
CA ILE A 147 -3.05 18.65 -11.13
C ILE A 147 -3.58 18.22 -12.48
N ASP A 148 -4.90 18.03 -12.57
CA ASP A 148 -5.55 17.88 -13.86
C ASP A 148 -5.71 19.28 -14.50
N GLU A 149 -4.90 19.57 -15.50
CA GLU A 149 -4.91 20.87 -16.18
C GLU A 149 -6.17 21.08 -17.05
N LYS A 150 -7.14 20.15 -17.04
CA LYS A 150 -8.36 20.23 -17.85
C LYS A 150 -9.48 21.09 -17.25
N HIS A 151 -9.21 21.74 -16.15
CA HIS A 151 -10.22 22.61 -15.49
C HIS A 151 -9.74 24.03 -15.31
#